data_eafad03c87fd18e994e36e0bea2762ea
#
_entry.id   eafad03c87fd18e994e36e0bea2762ea
#
_cell.length_a   1.000
_cell.length_b   1.000
_cell.length_c   1.000
_cell.angle_alpha   90.00
_cell.angle_beta   90.00
_cell.angle_gamma   90.00
#
_symmetry.space_group_name_H-M   'P 1'
#
loop_
_entity.id
_entity.type
_entity.pdbx_description
1 polymer ?
#
loop_
_entity_poly.entity_id
_entity_poly.type
_entity_poly.pdbx_seq_one_letter_code
_entity_poly.pdbx_strand_id
1 'polypeptide(L)'
;LIIWGTWFRLIRQNELGKLARVMVDIPNSLDSIWEIDIKKSTAALPSFIKKSLADIVRNAVGRSERVYRYRGRNIQTDTLTHIWEPFDERGVFRYRINREVSIYKMLEAHIDEGGLSLLDAFSKMLEDSFPYADVYYHLAKNESDMTGQAMEIDAAYKIADQIIQQIISSGEDLSQFLKTMDQVDFFVKYPEVISRIREVYADD
;
A
#
# COMPACT_ATOMS: atom_id res chain seq x y z
N LEU A 1 4.91 0.58 37.22
CA LEU A 1 4.17 1.68 36.63
C LEU A 1 3.90 1.35 35.15
N ILE A 2 2.64 1.42 34.71
CA ILE A 2 2.31 1.26 33.30
C ILE A 2 1.53 2.50 32.88
N ILE A 3 2.15 3.32 32.03
CA ILE A 3 1.52 4.47 31.40
C ILE A 3 1.19 4.07 29.97
N TRP A 4 -0.10 4.02 29.65
CA TRP A 4 -0.58 3.60 28.34
C TRP A 4 -0.87 4.78 27.43
N GLY A 5 -0.69 4.57 26.11
CA GLY A 5 -1.27 5.43 25.08
C GLY A 5 -0.56 6.76 24.86
N THR A 6 0.66 6.96 25.40
CA THR A 6 1.40 8.20 25.19
C THR A 6 2.82 7.92 24.71
N TRP A 7 3.31 8.78 23.82
CA TRP A 7 4.71 8.82 23.41
C TRP A 7 5.47 9.95 24.10
N PHE A 8 5.00 10.42 25.29
CA PHE A 8 5.56 11.57 26.01
C PHE A 8 5.72 12.82 25.13
N ARG A 9 4.86 12.99 24.10
CA ARG A 9 4.94 14.05 23.10
C ARG A 9 6.24 14.08 22.26
N LEU A 10 6.98 12.97 22.24
CA LEU A 10 8.20 12.84 21.43
C LEU A 10 7.90 12.74 19.93
N ILE A 11 6.79 12.10 19.59
CA ILE A 11 6.24 11.98 18.26
C ILE A 11 4.72 12.16 18.29
N ARG A 12 4.13 12.51 17.16
CA ARG A 12 2.66 12.49 17.01
C ARG A 12 2.16 11.05 17.01
N GLN A 13 1.04 10.81 17.69
CA GLN A 13 0.33 9.54 17.53
C GLN A 13 -0.25 9.45 16.13
N ASN A 14 -0.03 8.32 15.48
CA ASN A 14 -0.61 7.97 14.18
C ASN A 14 -1.04 6.51 14.18
N GLU A 15 -1.86 6.13 13.23
CA GLU A 15 -2.37 4.76 13.08
C GLU A 15 -1.24 3.75 12.84
N LEU A 16 -0.23 4.14 12.07
CA LEU A 16 0.92 3.30 11.72
C LEU A 16 1.77 2.93 12.94
N GLY A 17 1.75 3.76 13.96
CA GLY A 17 2.45 3.51 15.24
C GLY A 17 1.70 2.62 16.21
N LYS A 18 0.46 2.21 15.95
CA LYS A 18 -0.38 1.43 16.89
C LYS A 18 0.22 0.09 17.29
N LEU A 19 1.01 -0.55 16.43
CA LEU A 19 1.68 -1.82 16.73
C LEU A 19 2.97 -1.63 17.51
N ALA A 20 3.53 -0.43 17.55
CA ALA A 20 4.78 -0.17 18.25
C ALA A 20 4.57 -0.20 19.77
N ARG A 21 5.50 -0.80 20.46
CA ARG A 21 5.58 -0.82 21.93
C ARG A 21 7.02 -0.53 22.34
N VAL A 22 7.17 0.39 23.28
CA VAL A 22 8.47 0.71 23.90
C VAL A 22 8.29 0.55 25.39
N MET A 23 9.07 -0.32 26.00
CA MET A 23 9.12 -0.50 27.44
C MET A 23 10.32 0.27 27.98
N VAL A 24 10.07 1.08 29.01
CA VAL A 24 11.12 1.78 29.75
C VAL A 24 11.06 1.29 31.19
N ASP A 25 12.09 0.58 31.62
CA ASP A 25 12.20 0.12 33.00
C ASP A 25 12.99 1.14 33.84
N ILE A 26 12.40 1.56 34.92
CA ILE A 26 12.93 2.64 35.78
C ILE A 26 13.06 2.09 37.20
N PRO A 27 14.28 2.02 37.74
CA PRO A 27 14.47 1.65 39.13
C PRO A 27 13.84 2.70 40.08
N ASN A 28 13.26 2.26 41.18
CA ASN A 28 12.57 3.12 42.17
C ASN A 28 13.46 4.26 42.68
N SER A 29 14.78 4.10 42.66
CA SER A 29 15.73 5.15 43.06
C SER A 29 15.69 6.40 42.16
N LEU A 30 15.08 6.30 40.97
CA LEU A 30 14.95 7.40 40.00
C LEU A 30 13.54 8.02 39.99
N ASP A 31 12.63 7.60 40.86
CA ASP A 31 11.23 8.09 40.89
C ASP A 31 11.15 9.61 40.97
N SER A 32 12.05 10.24 41.75
CA SER A 32 12.10 11.70 41.85
C SER A 32 12.55 12.42 40.58
N ILE A 33 13.43 11.79 39.80
CA ILE A 33 13.93 12.34 38.54
C ILE A 33 12.86 12.28 37.43
N TRP A 34 12.02 11.26 37.52
CA TRP A 34 10.91 11.06 36.58
C TRP A 34 9.61 11.74 37.02
N GLU A 35 9.66 12.46 38.17
CA GLU A 35 8.49 13.14 38.75
C GLU A 35 7.27 12.19 38.81
N ILE A 36 7.52 10.94 39.25
CA ILE A 36 6.49 9.93 39.35
C ILE A 36 5.64 10.24 40.58
N ASP A 37 4.33 10.39 40.38
CA ASP A 37 3.41 10.64 41.50
C ASP A 37 3.26 9.42 42.43
N ILE A 38 2.75 9.65 43.65
CA ILE A 38 2.56 8.58 44.66
C ILE A 38 1.63 7.47 44.13
N LYS A 39 0.67 7.81 43.31
CA LYS A 39 -0.27 6.85 42.67
C LYS A 39 0.34 6.15 41.45
N LYS A 40 1.55 6.54 41.05
CA LYS A 40 2.25 6.02 39.83
C LYS A 40 1.40 6.09 38.56
N SER A 41 0.55 7.11 38.47
CA SER A 41 -0.34 7.32 37.34
C SER A 41 0.26 8.24 36.27
N THR A 42 1.21 9.08 36.67
CA THR A 42 1.89 10.02 35.79
C THR A 42 3.40 9.94 35.95
N ALA A 43 4.12 10.25 34.88
CA ALA A 43 5.57 10.43 34.89
C ALA A 43 5.94 11.54 33.90
N ALA A 44 6.94 12.35 34.29
CA ALA A 44 7.54 13.32 33.42
C ALA A 44 8.84 12.77 32.81
N LEU A 45 9.05 13.00 31.53
CA LEU A 45 10.24 12.53 30.84
C LEU A 45 11.44 13.43 31.14
N PRO A 46 12.51 12.93 31.79
CA PRO A 46 13.71 13.69 32.04
C PRO A 46 14.37 14.20 30.76
N SER A 47 14.87 15.44 30.78
CA SER A 47 15.42 16.10 29.60
C SER A 47 16.65 15.38 29.04
N PHE A 48 17.48 14.78 29.85
CA PHE A 48 18.73 14.12 29.44
C PHE A 48 18.52 12.84 28.61
N ILE A 49 17.38 12.13 28.77
CA ILE A 49 17.07 10.94 28.00
C ILE A 49 16.11 11.20 26.84
N LYS A 50 15.56 12.42 26.76
CA LYS A 50 14.52 12.77 25.79
C LYS A 50 14.95 12.49 24.36
N LYS A 51 16.19 12.83 23.99
CA LYS A 51 16.72 12.63 22.63
C LYS A 51 16.86 11.14 22.32
N SER A 52 17.53 10.38 23.19
CA SER A 52 17.74 8.94 22.99
C SER A 52 16.42 8.17 22.94
N LEU A 53 15.46 8.51 23.81
CA LEU A 53 14.15 7.88 23.79
C LEU A 53 13.35 8.25 22.54
N ALA A 54 13.47 9.48 22.04
CA ALA A 54 12.85 9.88 20.78
C ALA A 54 13.37 9.05 19.59
N ASP A 55 14.65 8.75 19.55
CA ASP A 55 15.23 7.93 18.47
C ASP A 55 14.77 6.46 18.57
N ILE A 56 14.70 5.91 19.78
CA ILE A 56 14.16 4.56 20.02
C ILE A 56 12.70 4.47 19.57
N VAL A 57 11.87 5.46 19.97
CA VAL A 57 10.46 5.52 19.61
C VAL A 57 10.27 5.64 18.10
N ARG A 58 11.03 6.52 17.42
CA ARG A 58 11.00 6.65 15.95
C ARG A 58 11.35 5.33 15.26
N ASN A 59 12.38 4.64 15.73
CA ASN A 59 12.77 3.33 15.18
C ASN A 59 11.69 2.26 15.40
N ALA A 60 11.07 2.22 16.59
CA ALA A 60 9.99 1.28 16.88
C ALA A 60 8.76 1.54 16.00
N VAL A 61 8.37 2.81 15.85
CA VAL A 61 7.26 3.22 14.97
C VAL A 61 7.58 2.94 13.50
N GLY A 62 8.80 3.24 13.03
CA GLY A 62 9.23 2.92 11.67
C GLY A 62 9.16 1.42 11.35
N ARG A 63 9.42 0.54 12.33
CA ARG A 63 9.19 -0.92 12.18
C ARG A 63 7.70 -1.24 12.08
N SER A 64 6.86 -0.62 12.89
CA SER A 64 5.40 -0.74 12.84
C SER A 64 4.87 -0.30 11.46
N GLU A 65 5.33 0.84 10.95
CA GLU A 65 4.97 1.35 9.62
C GLU A 65 5.31 0.37 8.51
N ARG A 66 6.47 -0.28 8.59
CA ARG A 66 6.84 -1.33 7.63
C ARG A 66 5.85 -2.49 7.66
N VAL A 67 5.43 -2.95 8.84
CA VAL A 67 4.43 -4.03 8.96
C VAL A 67 3.10 -3.63 8.32
N TYR A 68 2.62 -2.40 8.51
CA TYR A 68 1.42 -1.89 7.84
C TYR A 68 1.59 -1.84 6.33
N ARG A 69 2.73 -1.33 5.86
CA ARG A 69 3.04 -1.26 4.43
C ARG A 69 3.06 -2.64 3.76
N TYR A 70 3.46 -3.69 4.49
CA TYR A 70 3.57 -5.07 4.00
C TYR A 70 2.38 -5.96 4.36
N ARG A 71 1.45 -5.54 5.21
CA ARG A 71 0.28 -6.37 5.58
C ARG A 71 -0.65 -6.71 4.41
N GLY A 72 -0.62 -5.95 3.33
CA GLY A 72 -1.33 -6.26 2.09
C GLY A 72 -0.47 -6.91 1.01
N ARG A 73 0.84 -7.08 1.24
CA ARG A 73 1.77 -7.72 0.31
C ARG A 73 2.21 -9.06 0.87
N ASN A 74 1.87 -10.12 0.16
CA ASN A 74 2.51 -11.40 0.34
C ASN A 74 4.03 -11.20 0.15
N ILE A 75 4.85 -11.57 1.15
CA ILE A 75 6.32 -11.29 1.21
C ILE A 75 7.10 -11.93 0.04
N GLN A 76 6.44 -12.69 -0.81
CA GLN A 76 7.04 -13.38 -1.97
C GLN A 76 7.00 -12.59 -3.29
N THR A 77 6.54 -11.35 -3.30
CA THR A 77 6.23 -10.66 -4.56
C THR A 77 6.92 -9.32 -4.74
N ASP A 78 8.25 -9.33 -4.72
CA ASP A 78 9.07 -8.26 -5.36
C ASP A 78 8.96 -8.29 -6.90
N THR A 79 8.18 -9.24 -7.44
CA THR A 79 8.01 -9.47 -8.89
C THR A 79 6.64 -9.02 -9.43
N LEU A 80 5.74 -8.51 -8.58
CA LEU A 80 4.42 -8.06 -9.05
C LEU A 80 4.48 -6.71 -9.75
N THR A 81 3.90 -6.65 -10.91
CA THR A 81 3.63 -5.42 -11.64
C THR A 81 2.37 -4.76 -11.07
N HIS A 82 2.55 -3.65 -10.35
CA HIS A 82 1.44 -2.90 -9.78
C HIS A 82 0.87 -1.91 -10.79
N ILE A 83 -0.45 -1.78 -10.83
CA ILE A 83 -1.14 -0.77 -11.65
C ILE A 83 -0.91 0.63 -11.06
N TRP A 84 -0.92 0.75 -9.74
CA TRP A 84 -0.62 2.00 -9.04
C TRP A 84 0.77 1.93 -8.39
N GLU A 85 1.65 2.86 -8.75
CA GLU A 85 2.98 2.98 -8.16
C GLU A 85 3.03 4.14 -7.17
N PRO A 86 3.47 3.90 -5.92
CA PRO A 86 3.74 4.99 -5.00
C PRO A 86 5.03 5.71 -5.40
N PHE A 87 5.03 7.03 -5.38
CA PHE A 87 6.24 7.83 -5.52
C PHE A 87 6.27 8.99 -4.53
N ASP A 88 7.46 9.40 -4.16
CA ASP A 88 7.70 10.55 -3.28
C ASP A 88 8.42 11.63 -4.10
N GLU A 89 7.82 12.79 -4.19
CA GLU A 89 8.43 13.95 -4.81
C GLU A 89 8.53 15.07 -3.78
N ARG A 90 9.76 15.38 -3.37
CA ARG A 90 10.07 16.46 -2.40
C ARG A 90 9.30 16.36 -1.08
N GLY A 91 9.07 15.14 -0.60
CA GLY A 91 8.31 14.87 0.63
C GLY A 91 6.79 14.88 0.45
N VAL A 92 6.31 14.94 -0.79
CA VAL A 92 4.89 14.78 -1.13
C VAL A 92 4.68 13.37 -1.68
N PHE A 93 3.98 12.54 -0.91
CA PHE A 93 3.63 11.19 -1.32
C PHE A 93 2.45 11.19 -2.27
N ARG A 94 2.60 10.53 -3.42
CA ARG A 94 1.57 10.40 -4.45
C ARG A 94 1.51 8.98 -5.00
N TYR A 95 0.44 8.67 -5.72
CA TYR A 95 0.34 7.50 -6.58
C TYR A 95 0.28 7.95 -8.03
N ARG A 96 0.90 7.16 -8.91
CA ARG A 96 0.79 7.31 -10.36
C ARG A 96 0.41 5.98 -10.99
N ILE A 97 -0.16 6.03 -12.19
CA ILE A 97 -0.45 4.84 -12.99
C ILE A 97 0.86 4.32 -13.58
N ASN A 98 1.10 3.03 -13.41
CA ASN A 98 2.24 2.37 -14.00
C ASN A 98 2.02 2.17 -15.51
N ARG A 99 2.73 2.95 -16.30
CA ARG A 99 2.65 2.90 -17.78
C ARG A 99 3.39 1.71 -18.39
N GLU A 100 4.16 0.97 -17.59
CA GLU A 100 4.86 -0.24 -18.01
C GLU A 100 3.96 -1.50 -17.98
N VAL A 101 2.74 -1.39 -17.45
CA VAL A 101 1.76 -2.48 -17.46
C VAL A 101 1.40 -2.83 -18.90
N SER A 102 1.38 -4.12 -19.22
CA SER A 102 1.16 -4.62 -20.60
C SER A 102 -0.07 -4.01 -21.28
N ILE A 103 -1.20 -3.92 -20.57
CA ILE A 103 -2.44 -3.33 -21.09
C ILE A 103 -2.26 -1.85 -21.46
N TYR A 104 -1.47 -1.08 -20.67
CA TYR A 104 -1.23 0.33 -20.98
C TYR A 104 -0.41 0.48 -22.27
N LYS A 105 0.65 -0.32 -22.43
CA LYS A 105 1.47 -0.35 -23.65
C LYS A 105 0.68 -0.78 -24.89
N MET A 106 -0.21 -1.75 -24.73
CA MET A 106 -1.11 -2.16 -25.80
C MET A 106 -2.03 -1.02 -26.22
N LEU A 107 -2.63 -0.29 -25.26
CA LEU A 107 -3.42 0.89 -25.57
C LEU A 107 -2.61 1.93 -26.35
N GLU A 108 -1.38 2.24 -25.90
CA GLU A 108 -0.49 3.17 -26.62
C GLU A 108 -0.18 2.74 -28.04
N ALA A 109 -0.03 1.43 -28.28
CA ALA A 109 0.27 0.89 -29.61
C ALA A 109 -0.92 0.90 -30.59
N HIS A 110 -2.17 0.92 -30.06
CA HIS A 110 -3.39 0.79 -30.88
C HIS A 110 -4.14 2.11 -31.10
N ILE A 111 -3.71 3.21 -30.48
CA ILE A 111 -4.37 4.52 -30.61
C ILE A 111 -3.49 5.48 -31.40
N ASP A 112 -4.12 6.41 -32.07
CA ASP A 112 -3.44 7.47 -32.80
C ASP A 112 -2.85 8.55 -31.87
N GLU A 113 -2.13 9.50 -32.43
CA GLU A 113 -1.49 10.59 -31.67
C GLU A 113 -2.50 11.40 -30.83
N GLY A 114 -3.71 11.61 -31.34
CA GLY A 114 -4.81 12.25 -30.62
C GLY A 114 -5.27 11.42 -29.42
N GLY A 115 -5.43 10.12 -29.61
CA GLY A 115 -5.77 9.14 -28.58
C GLY A 115 -4.69 9.05 -27.50
N LEU A 116 -3.40 9.06 -27.89
CA LEU A 116 -2.27 9.08 -26.93
C LEU A 116 -2.33 10.32 -26.02
N SER A 117 -2.59 11.48 -26.61
CA SER A 117 -2.72 12.72 -25.84
C SER A 117 -3.88 12.67 -24.84
N LEU A 118 -5.02 12.09 -25.24
CA LEU A 118 -6.18 11.88 -24.36
C LEU A 118 -5.91 10.86 -23.26
N LEU A 119 -5.24 9.75 -23.56
CA LEU A 119 -4.86 8.73 -22.58
C LEU A 119 -3.92 9.31 -21.51
N ASP A 120 -2.92 10.09 -21.92
CA ASP A 120 -2.00 10.77 -21.00
C ASP A 120 -2.73 11.79 -20.12
N ALA A 121 -3.61 12.60 -20.73
CA ALA A 121 -4.41 13.57 -19.99
C ALA A 121 -5.33 12.88 -18.97
N PHE A 122 -6.01 11.80 -19.37
CA PHE A 122 -6.89 11.04 -18.47
C PHE A 122 -6.12 10.38 -17.34
N SER A 123 -4.97 9.77 -17.65
CA SER A 123 -4.09 9.18 -16.62
C SER A 123 -3.66 10.21 -15.59
N LYS A 124 -3.23 11.40 -16.03
CA LYS A 124 -2.88 12.52 -15.12
C LYS A 124 -4.07 13.00 -14.29
N MET A 125 -5.27 13.05 -14.86
CA MET A 125 -6.48 13.40 -14.12
C MET A 125 -6.78 12.37 -13.02
N LEU A 126 -6.63 11.07 -13.30
CA LEU A 126 -6.80 10.01 -12.30
C LEU A 126 -5.76 10.12 -11.18
N GLU A 127 -4.50 10.38 -11.52
CA GLU A 127 -3.41 10.55 -10.57
C GLU A 127 -3.63 11.75 -9.64
N ASP A 128 -4.06 12.88 -10.20
CA ASP A 128 -4.29 14.12 -9.43
C ASP A 128 -5.58 14.05 -8.58
N SER A 129 -6.60 13.36 -9.06
CA SER A 129 -7.89 13.21 -8.37
C SER A 129 -7.92 12.04 -7.37
N PHE A 130 -6.80 11.37 -7.11
CA PHE A 130 -6.76 10.25 -6.16
C PHE A 130 -7.26 10.68 -4.77
N PRO A 131 -8.23 9.98 -4.17
CA PRO A 131 -8.96 10.45 -2.99
C PRO A 131 -8.17 10.23 -1.68
N TYR A 132 -7.00 10.83 -1.54
CA TYR A 132 -6.12 10.66 -0.37
C TYR A 132 -6.80 10.96 0.96
N ALA A 133 -7.60 12.02 1.01
CA ALA A 133 -8.26 12.44 2.25
C ALA A 133 -9.30 11.44 2.69
N ASP A 134 -10.06 10.88 1.75
CA ASP A 134 -11.11 9.90 2.02
C ASP A 134 -10.50 8.55 2.45
N VAL A 135 -9.49 8.08 1.72
CA VAL A 135 -8.72 6.88 2.10
C VAL A 135 -8.14 7.04 3.51
N TYR A 136 -7.53 8.19 3.82
CA TYR A 136 -6.99 8.47 5.14
C TYR A 136 -8.07 8.47 6.22
N TYR A 137 -9.23 9.07 5.95
CA TYR A 137 -10.36 9.11 6.88
C TYR A 137 -10.86 7.71 7.25
N HIS A 138 -11.06 6.84 6.27
CA HIS A 138 -11.50 5.46 6.49
C HIS A 138 -10.44 4.63 7.22
N LEU A 139 -9.17 4.78 6.87
CA LEU A 139 -8.06 4.14 7.60
C LEU A 139 -8.00 4.58 9.07
N ALA A 140 -8.24 5.86 9.34
CA ALA A 140 -8.23 6.41 10.70
C ALA A 140 -9.38 5.91 11.56
N LYS A 141 -10.53 5.59 10.97
CA LYS A 141 -11.69 5.00 11.66
C LYS A 141 -11.52 3.53 12.03
N ASN A 142 -10.43 2.86 11.63
CA ASN A 142 -10.26 1.41 11.76
C ASN A 142 -11.38 0.59 11.08
N GLU A 143 -11.95 1.09 10.03
CA GLU A 143 -12.83 0.31 9.18
C GLU A 143 -11.96 -0.78 8.55
N SER A 144 -12.04 -2.01 9.11
CA SER A 144 -11.20 -3.16 8.74
C SER A 144 -11.47 -3.67 7.33
N ASP A 145 -12.52 -3.21 6.68
CA ASP A 145 -12.96 -3.63 5.36
C ASP A 145 -12.66 -2.60 4.27
N MET A 146 -11.45 -2.07 4.28
CA MET A 146 -10.95 -1.30 3.13
C MET A 146 -10.45 -2.18 1.97
N THR A 147 -10.66 -3.47 2.02
CA THR A 147 -10.68 -4.29 0.83
C THR A 147 -11.92 -3.86 0.07
N GLY A 148 -11.74 -2.95 -0.91
CA GLY A 148 -12.82 -2.60 -1.83
C GLY A 148 -13.53 -3.90 -2.21
N GLN A 149 -14.85 -3.83 -2.31
CA GLN A 149 -15.65 -4.99 -2.68
C GLN A 149 -14.97 -5.63 -3.89
N ALA A 150 -14.44 -6.84 -3.72
CA ALA A 150 -13.77 -7.53 -4.81
C ALA A 150 -14.76 -7.58 -5.98
N MET A 151 -14.28 -7.22 -7.16
CA MET A 151 -15.10 -7.34 -8.37
C MET A 151 -15.61 -8.77 -8.49
N GLU A 152 -16.82 -8.97 -8.97
CA GLU A 152 -17.34 -10.31 -9.23
C GLU A 152 -16.40 -11.06 -10.19
N ILE A 153 -16.16 -12.34 -9.96
CA ILE A 153 -15.25 -13.19 -10.74
C ILE A 153 -15.59 -13.12 -12.24
N ASP A 154 -16.88 -13.13 -12.57
CA ASP A 154 -17.32 -13.04 -13.98
C ASP A 154 -16.99 -11.67 -14.61
N ALA A 155 -17.01 -10.60 -13.84
CA ALA A 155 -16.61 -9.28 -14.32
C ALA A 155 -15.08 -9.22 -14.55
N ALA A 156 -14.30 -9.77 -13.63
CA ALA A 156 -12.85 -9.87 -13.78
C ALA A 156 -12.47 -10.78 -14.98
N TYR A 157 -13.21 -11.88 -15.18
CA TYR A 157 -13.03 -12.75 -16.37
C TYR A 157 -13.31 -11.99 -17.67
N LYS A 158 -14.39 -11.21 -17.74
CA LYS A 158 -14.70 -10.40 -18.93
C LYS A 158 -13.58 -9.41 -19.28
N ILE A 159 -12.97 -8.79 -18.26
CA ILE A 159 -11.83 -7.88 -18.49
C ILE A 159 -10.65 -8.66 -19.10
N ALA A 160 -10.32 -9.82 -18.54
CA ALA A 160 -9.26 -10.67 -19.06
C ALA A 160 -9.54 -11.11 -20.49
N ASP A 161 -10.76 -11.57 -20.76
CA ASP A 161 -11.21 -12.01 -22.09
C ASP A 161 -11.13 -10.88 -23.13
N GLN A 162 -11.59 -9.67 -22.78
CA GLN A 162 -11.47 -8.49 -23.66
C GLN A 162 -10.02 -8.18 -24.03
N ILE A 163 -9.09 -8.27 -23.07
CA ILE A 163 -7.66 -8.07 -23.33
C ILE A 163 -7.14 -9.13 -24.30
N ILE A 164 -7.49 -10.39 -24.05
CA ILE A 164 -7.08 -11.53 -24.90
C ILE A 164 -7.62 -11.40 -26.32
N GLN A 165 -8.90 -11.08 -26.47
CA GLN A 165 -9.49 -10.86 -27.79
C GLN A 165 -8.77 -9.73 -28.56
N GLN A 166 -8.35 -8.69 -27.86
CA GLN A 166 -7.57 -7.61 -28.47
C GLN A 166 -6.17 -8.10 -28.90
N ILE A 167 -5.47 -8.89 -28.06
CA ILE A 167 -4.17 -9.49 -28.38
C ILE A 167 -4.29 -10.36 -29.64
N ILE A 168 -5.29 -11.23 -29.69
CA ILE A 168 -5.53 -12.11 -30.85
C ILE A 168 -5.80 -11.28 -32.09
N SER A 169 -6.64 -10.25 -32.03
CA SER A 169 -6.99 -9.41 -33.16
C SER A 169 -5.82 -8.57 -33.67
N SER A 170 -4.88 -8.19 -32.81
CA SER A 170 -3.68 -7.46 -33.22
C SER A 170 -2.55 -8.34 -33.74
N GLY A 171 -2.65 -9.66 -33.57
CA GLY A 171 -1.60 -10.61 -33.96
C GLY A 171 -0.39 -10.60 -33.01
N GLU A 172 -0.56 -10.09 -31.78
CA GLU A 172 0.47 -10.11 -30.76
C GLU A 172 0.60 -11.50 -30.10
N ASP A 173 1.73 -11.75 -29.41
CA ASP A 173 2.00 -13.03 -28.77
C ASP A 173 1.18 -13.20 -27.48
N LEU A 174 0.07 -13.94 -27.59
CA LEU A 174 -0.78 -14.29 -26.47
C LEU A 174 -0.03 -15.09 -25.38
N SER A 175 0.95 -15.91 -25.77
CA SER A 175 1.68 -16.76 -24.81
C SER A 175 2.47 -15.92 -23.79
N GLN A 176 2.95 -14.76 -24.19
CA GLN A 176 3.65 -13.85 -23.29
C GLN A 176 2.68 -13.25 -22.27
N PHE A 177 1.50 -12.82 -22.68
CA PHE A 177 0.47 -12.30 -21.78
C PHE A 177 0.05 -13.36 -20.75
N LEU A 178 -0.26 -14.58 -21.18
CA LEU A 178 -0.66 -15.69 -20.32
C LEU A 178 0.40 -16.07 -19.27
N LYS A 179 1.70 -15.93 -19.62
CA LYS A 179 2.82 -16.18 -18.69
C LYS A 179 2.98 -15.09 -17.65
N THR A 180 2.61 -13.86 -17.96
CA THR A 180 2.86 -12.70 -17.10
C THR A 180 1.63 -12.21 -16.34
N MET A 181 0.41 -12.71 -16.69
CA MET A 181 -0.81 -12.22 -16.03
C MET A 181 -0.85 -12.51 -14.52
N ASP A 182 -0.21 -13.58 -14.04
CA ASP A 182 -0.06 -13.88 -12.61
C ASP A 182 0.96 -12.98 -11.88
N GLN A 183 1.65 -12.11 -12.63
CA GLN A 183 2.55 -11.10 -12.09
C GLN A 183 1.88 -9.71 -11.99
N VAL A 184 0.68 -9.54 -12.53
CA VAL A 184 -0.08 -8.29 -12.44
C VAL A 184 -0.98 -8.32 -11.21
N ASP A 185 -0.87 -7.31 -10.34
CA ASP A 185 -1.57 -7.24 -9.05
C ASP A 185 -3.10 -7.34 -9.16
N PHE A 186 -3.67 -6.92 -10.29
CA PHE A 186 -5.09 -7.08 -10.58
C PHE A 186 -5.47 -8.57 -10.67
N PHE A 187 -4.77 -9.37 -11.48
CA PHE A 187 -5.12 -10.76 -11.71
C PHE A 187 -4.77 -11.67 -10.54
N VAL A 188 -3.74 -11.34 -9.76
CA VAL A 188 -3.38 -12.10 -8.55
C VAL A 188 -4.53 -12.19 -7.54
N LYS A 189 -5.44 -11.22 -7.55
CA LYS A 189 -6.66 -11.23 -6.71
C LYS A 189 -7.70 -12.26 -7.18
N TYR A 190 -7.57 -12.76 -8.42
CA TYR A 190 -8.54 -13.63 -9.07
C TYR A 190 -7.87 -14.89 -9.65
N PRO A 191 -7.31 -15.79 -8.83
CA PRO A 191 -6.61 -16.99 -9.31
C PRO A 191 -7.51 -17.91 -10.13
N GLU A 192 -8.81 -17.92 -9.85
CA GLU A 192 -9.81 -18.69 -10.61
C GLU A 192 -9.96 -18.18 -12.04
N VAL A 193 -9.85 -16.84 -12.24
CA VAL A 193 -9.85 -16.25 -13.58
C VAL A 193 -8.60 -16.68 -14.36
N ILE A 194 -7.43 -16.65 -13.73
CA ILE A 194 -6.17 -17.08 -14.36
C ILE A 194 -6.29 -18.55 -14.81
N SER A 195 -6.79 -19.43 -13.93
CA SER A 195 -6.95 -20.85 -14.24
C SER A 195 -7.91 -21.06 -15.43
N ARG A 196 -9.07 -20.41 -15.38
CA ARG A 196 -10.09 -20.52 -16.44
C ARG A 196 -9.60 -19.97 -17.77
N ILE A 197 -8.87 -18.87 -17.78
CA ILE A 197 -8.28 -18.29 -18.99
C ILE A 197 -7.24 -19.25 -19.58
N ARG A 198 -6.36 -19.82 -18.76
CA ARG A 198 -5.36 -20.78 -19.23
C ARG A 198 -5.98 -22.07 -19.78
N GLU A 199 -7.07 -22.56 -19.21
CA GLU A 199 -7.82 -23.71 -19.75
C GLU A 199 -8.41 -23.43 -21.15
N VAL A 200 -8.90 -22.19 -21.36
CA VAL A 200 -9.55 -21.83 -22.64
C VAL A 200 -8.55 -21.51 -23.73
N TYR A 201 -7.42 -20.90 -23.39
CA TYR A 201 -6.50 -20.29 -24.38
C TYR A 201 -5.08 -20.89 -24.39
N ALA A 202 -4.77 -21.90 -23.56
CA ALA A 202 -3.44 -22.53 -23.55
C ALA A 202 -3.27 -23.65 -24.60
N ASP A 203 -4.37 -24.12 -25.21
CA ASP A 203 -4.37 -25.20 -26.21
C ASP A 203 -4.39 -24.69 -27.67
N ASP A 204 -4.34 -23.36 -27.90
CA ASP A 204 -4.17 -22.73 -29.20
C ASP A 204 -2.73 -22.17 -29.35
#